data_4d126e6736a11dad66856d7da0cbb6bc
#
_entry.id   4d126e6736a11dad66856d7da0cbb6bc
#
_cell.length_a   1.000
_cell.length_b   1.000
_cell.length_c   1.000
_cell.angle_alpha   90.00
_cell.angle_beta   90.00
_cell.angle_gamma   90.00
#
_symmetry.space_group_name_H-M   'P 1'
#
loop_
_entity.id
_entity.type
_entity.pdbx_description
1 polymer ?
#
loop_
_entity_poly.entity_id
_entity_poly.type
_entity_poly.pdbx_seq_one_letter_code
_entity_poly.pdbx_strand_id
1 'polypeptide(L)'
;MSDLLITSPANPRLRALVALRRRRAREEAGAPLIEGYEELSLALRAGVVPSTAYVCPELFSRAGLAGAQDIGVQEDLLRALRRRGVEIVRLSRTAFEKVAYREGPDGLIAVADNVARDFKDLTVGVSDLVLVCQGVEKPGNLGAMLRTADAAGVDAVIAADPVTDWSNPNVVRASKGTVFALPVVSATTAQTLRWLREHDVALVVATPETEVDYTEVDYTGRVAIAVGAEKHGADDLLLGAATHRVRIPMAGRANSLNVAASAAIVLYEAVRQRRAELAPPPGP
;
A
#
# COMPACT_ATOMS: atom_id res chain seq x y z
N MET A 1 31.09 1.92 15.70
CA MET A 1 31.06 0.46 15.48
C MET A 1 31.22 0.20 14.00
N SER A 2 32.09 -0.74 13.58
CA SER A 2 32.19 -1.13 12.18
C SER A 2 30.97 -1.98 11.79
N ASP A 3 30.34 -1.68 10.65
CA ASP A 3 29.22 -2.46 10.13
C ASP A 3 29.68 -3.91 9.86
N LEU A 4 28.82 -4.90 10.17
CA LEU A 4 29.10 -6.30 9.82
C LEU A 4 29.14 -6.46 8.29
N LEU A 5 30.21 -7.06 7.75
CA LEU A 5 30.33 -7.36 6.32
C LEU A 5 30.04 -8.85 6.06
N ILE A 6 29.09 -9.13 5.15
CA ILE A 6 28.79 -10.48 4.66
C ILE A 6 29.14 -10.56 3.17
N THR A 7 30.07 -11.45 2.82
CA THR A 7 30.51 -11.67 1.44
C THR A 7 29.97 -12.99 0.85
N SER A 8 29.66 -13.97 1.71
CA SER A 8 29.18 -15.28 1.27
C SER A 8 27.69 -15.29 1.04
N PRO A 9 27.20 -15.62 -0.17
CA PRO A 9 25.77 -15.82 -0.45
C PRO A 9 25.11 -16.96 0.34
N ALA A 10 25.92 -17.88 0.91
CA ALA A 10 25.45 -19.00 1.71
C ALA A 10 25.23 -18.65 3.20
N ASN A 11 25.45 -17.40 3.60
CA ASN A 11 25.29 -16.96 4.98
C ASN A 11 23.87 -17.25 5.50
N PRO A 12 23.70 -17.78 6.72
CA PRO A 12 22.39 -18.08 7.30
C PRO A 12 21.43 -16.86 7.34
N ARG A 13 21.93 -15.65 7.64
CA ARG A 13 21.12 -14.41 7.63
C ARG A 13 20.54 -14.13 6.24
N LEU A 14 21.31 -14.40 5.17
CA LEU A 14 20.82 -14.19 3.81
C LEU A 14 19.77 -15.24 3.40
N ARG A 15 19.92 -16.47 3.88
CA ARG A 15 18.88 -17.50 3.68
C ARG A 15 17.57 -17.14 4.37
N ALA A 16 17.64 -16.62 5.60
CA ALA A 16 16.48 -16.13 6.33
C ALA A 16 15.81 -14.95 5.57
N LEU A 17 16.61 -14.00 5.07
CA LEU A 17 16.11 -12.87 4.29
C LEU A 17 15.38 -13.33 3.00
N VAL A 18 15.96 -14.29 2.26
CA VAL A 18 15.32 -14.88 1.08
C VAL A 18 14.03 -15.63 1.44
N ALA A 19 13.96 -16.28 2.61
CA ALA A 19 12.76 -16.96 3.06
C ALA A 19 11.56 -16.00 3.24
N LEU A 20 11.80 -14.74 3.63
CA LEU A 20 10.76 -13.71 3.77
C LEU A 20 10.06 -13.33 2.44
N ARG A 21 10.53 -13.80 1.30
CA ARG A 21 9.78 -13.71 0.04
C ARG A 21 8.50 -14.54 0.06
N ARG A 22 8.43 -15.57 0.93
CA ARG A 22 7.27 -16.45 1.09
C ARG A 22 6.34 -15.91 2.16
N ARG A 23 5.04 -15.91 1.89
CA ARG A 23 4.00 -15.42 2.81
C ARG A 23 4.13 -16.03 4.20
N ARG A 24 4.17 -17.37 4.29
CA ARG A 24 4.26 -18.07 5.57
C ARG A 24 5.45 -17.61 6.43
N ALA A 25 6.63 -17.45 5.83
CA ALA A 25 7.81 -16.99 6.57
C ALA A 25 7.67 -15.54 7.06
N ARG A 26 6.99 -14.67 6.30
CA ARG A 26 6.69 -13.30 6.77
C ARG A 26 5.70 -13.29 7.91
N GLU A 27 4.64 -14.11 7.84
CA GLU A 27 3.64 -14.24 8.91
C GLU A 27 4.27 -14.78 10.20
N GLU A 28 5.10 -15.83 10.10
CA GLU A 28 5.83 -16.41 11.24
C GLU A 28 6.84 -15.42 11.86
N ALA A 29 7.51 -14.62 11.04
CA ALA A 29 8.50 -13.64 11.49
C ALA A 29 7.87 -12.29 11.88
N GLY A 30 6.64 -11.99 11.47
CA GLY A 30 6.02 -10.67 11.61
C GLY A 30 6.79 -9.56 10.87
N ALA A 31 7.53 -9.91 9.81
CA ALA A 31 8.56 -9.04 9.27
C ALA A 31 8.43 -8.86 7.75
N PRO A 32 7.94 -7.71 7.26
CA PRO A 32 8.00 -7.33 5.85
C PRO A 32 9.42 -7.00 5.40
N LEU A 33 9.67 -7.21 4.11
CA LEU A 33 10.85 -6.71 3.42
C LEU A 33 10.54 -5.38 2.74
N ILE A 34 11.42 -4.42 2.94
CA ILE A 34 11.43 -3.14 2.23
C ILE A 34 12.65 -3.14 1.32
N GLU A 35 12.45 -3.16 0.02
CA GLU A 35 13.53 -3.14 -0.97
C GLU A 35 13.43 -1.88 -1.81
N GLY A 36 14.47 -1.08 -1.75
CA GLY A 36 14.63 0.15 -2.52
C GLY A 36 14.66 1.41 -1.67
N TYR A 37 15.34 2.41 -2.22
CA TYR A 37 15.51 3.71 -1.57
C TYR A 37 14.18 4.43 -1.36
N GLU A 38 13.33 4.47 -2.38
CA GLU A 38 12.05 5.19 -2.33
C GLU A 38 11.13 4.61 -1.25
N GLU A 39 10.98 3.27 -1.26
CA GLU A 39 10.14 2.52 -0.34
C GLU A 39 10.64 2.66 1.11
N LEU A 40 11.95 2.50 1.33
CA LEU A 40 12.55 2.62 2.66
C LEU A 40 12.51 4.07 3.18
N SER A 41 12.73 5.03 2.31
CA SER A 41 12.66 6.46 2.63
C SER A 41 11.24 6.87 3.05
N LEU A 42 10.21 6.38 2.34
CA LEU A 42 8.82 6.64 2.69
C LEU A 42 8.43 5.95 4.00
N ALA A 43 8.80 4.69 4.18
CA ALA A 43 8.56 3.95 5.43
C ALA A 43 9.16 4.70 6.65
N LEU A 44 10.39 5.20 6.51
CA LEU A 44 11.07 5.94 7.57
C LEU A 44 10.37 7.28 7.89
N ARG A 45 9.86 7.99 6.87
CA ARG A 45 9.06 9.21 7.06
C ARG A 45 7.72 8.93 7.72
N ALA A 46 7.13 7.77 7.45
CA ALA A 46 5.90 7.28 8.09
C ALA A 46 6.13 6.76 9.53
N GLY A 47 7.35 6.82 10.06
CA GLY A 47 7.68 6.39 11.41
C GLY A 47 8.01 4.89 11.53
N VAL A 48 8.04 4.14 10.43
CA VAL A 48 8.46 2.73 10.45
C VAL A 48 9.98 2.66 10.52
N VAL A 49 10.49 2.15 11.63
CA VAL A 49 11.94 1.96 11.86
C VAL A 49 12.29 0.50 11.68
N PRO A 50 13.07 0.14 10.65
CA PRO A 50 13.50 -1.25 10.47
C PRO A 50 14.37 -1.74 11.62
N SER A 51 14.35 -3.04 11.88
CA SER A 51 15.29 -3.68 12.81
C SER A 51 16.70 -3.81 12.21
N THR A 52 16.78 -4.13 10.91
CA THR A 52 18.03 -4.36 10.20
C THR A 52 17.95 -3.82 8.78
N ALA A 53 19.00 -3.16 8.31
CA ALA A 53 19.18 -2.78 6.92
C ALA A 53 20.41 -3.45 6.31
N TYR A 54 20.19 -4.17 5.21
CA TYR A 54 21.22 -4.81 4.40
C TYR A 54 21.58 -3.87 3.25
N VAL A 55 22.87 -3.53 3.13
CA VAL A 55 23.30 -2.49 2.21
C VAL A 55 24.46 -2.93 1.35
N CYS A 56 24.44 -2.55 0.08
CA CYS A 56 25.55 -2.73 -0.85
C CYS A 56 25.89 -1.39 -1.51
N PRO A 57 26.82 -0.61 -0.97
CA PRO A 57 27.18 0.70 -1.51
C PRO A 57 27.66 0.69 -2.97
N GLU A 58 28.19 -0.43 -3.45
CA GLU A 58 28.60 -0.63 -4.84
C GLU A 58 27.41 -0.55 -5.83
N LEU A 59 26.20 -0.82 -5.34
CA LEU A 59 24.95 -0.78 -6.12
C LEU A 59 24.20 0.55 -5.97
N PHE A 60 24.67 1.45 -5.14
CA PHE A 60 24.09 2.78 -5.02
C PHE A 60 24.20 3.47 -6.38
N SER A 61 23.08 3.66 -7.05
CA SER A 61 23.06 4.13 -8.42
C SER A 61 22.26 5.42 -8.55
N ARG A 62 22.69 6.23 -9.52
CA ARG A 62 21.97 7.42 -9.98
C ARG A 62 20.66 7.09 -10.71
N ALA A 63 20.44 5.82 -11.09
CA ALA A 63 19.43 5.41 -12.05
C ALA A 63 18.03 5.11 -11.47
N GLY A 64 17.85 5.07 -10.15
CA GLY A 64 16.56 4.76 -9.51
C GLY A 64 15.72 5.97 -9.11
N LEU A 65 16.28 7.15 -9.18
CA LEU A 65 15.63 8.39 -8.74
C LEU A 65 15.35 9.25 -9.97
N ALA A 66 14.10 9.35 -10.38
CA ALA A 66 13.69 10.29 -11.42
C ALA A 66 14.11 11.71 -10.99
N GLY A 67 15.23 12.19 -11.55
CA GLY A 67 15.76 13.53 -11.27
C GLY A 67 16.82 13.64 -10.16
N ALA A 68 17.21 12.56 -9.47
CA ALA A 68 18.26 12.64 -8.45
C ALA A 68 19.67 12.47 -9.05
N GLN A 69 20.47 13.48 -8.90
CA GLN A 69 21.85 13.53 -9.39
C GLN A 69 22.88 13.08 -8.33
N ASP A 70 22.43 12.61 -7.14
CA ASP A 70 23.33 12.51 -6.00
C ASP A 70 23.27 11.13 -5.30
N ILE A 71 24.43 10.45 -5.24
CA ILE A 71 24.68 9.28 -4.39
C ILE A 71 24.47 9.63 -2.91
N GLY A 72 24.59 10.91 -2.56
CA GLY A 72 24.43 11.44 -1.21
C GLY A 72 23.08 11.11 -0.56
N VAL A 73 21.99 10.95 -1.31
CA VAL A 73 20.67 10.65 -0.74
C VAL A 73 20.61 9.27 -0.08
N GLN A 74 21.29 8.27 -0.64
CA GLN A 74 21.35 6.93 -0.03
C GLN A 74 22.27 6.91 1.20
N GLU A 75 23.34 7.67 1.18
CA GLU A 75 24.20 7.85 2.36
C GLU A 75 23.50 8.62 3.47
N ASP A 76 22.67 9.62 3.11
CA ASP A 76 21.84 10.37 4.07
C ASP A 76 20.83 9.44 4.74
N LEU A 77 20.20 8.55 3.95
CA LEU A 77 19.29 7.54 4.46
C LEU A 77 20.02 6.59 5.43
N LEU A 78 21.21 6.11 5.09
CA LEU A 78 22.01 5.29 6.00
C LEU A 78 22.37 6.03 7.30
N ARG A 79 22.71 7.31 7.22
CA ARG A 79 22.95 8.14 8.42
C ARG A 79 21.67 8.24 9.28
N ALA A 80 20.51 8.40 8.63
CA ALA A 80 19.22 8.45 9.34
C ALA A 80 18.86 7.13 10.02
N LEU A 81 19.13 5.98 9.37
CA LEU A 81 18.93 4.64 9.95
C LEU A 81 19.84 4.43 11.16
N ARG A 82 21.12 4.75 11.06
CA ARG A 82 22.08 4.63 12.18
C ARG A 82 21.66 5.49 13.38
N ARG A 83 21.20 6.73 13.16
CA ARG A 83 20.71 7.60 14.24
C ARG A 83 19.49 7.01 14.97
N ARG A 84 18.72 6.15 14.31
CA ARG A 84 17.57 5.43 14.89
C ARG A 84 17.93 4.07 15.50
N GLY A 85 19.22 3.72 15.54
CA GLY A 85 19.69 2.46 16.12
C GLY A 85 19.51 1.22 15.24
N VAL A 86 19.21 1.39 13.95
CA VAL A 86 19.06 0.28 13.01
C VAL A 86 20.38 -0.43 12.80
N GLU A 87 20.39 -1.78 12.89
CA GLU A 87 21.56 -2.59 12.55
C GLU A 87 21.86 -2.46 11.06
N ILE A 88 23.08 -2.04 10.72
CA ILE A 88 23.53 -1.97 9.32
C ILE A 88 24.43 -3.17 9.02
N VAL A 89 24.02 -3.99 8.04
CA VAL A 89 24.78 -5.13 7.54
C VAL A 89 25.22 -4.85 6.10
N ARG A 90 26.53 -4.75 5.89
CA ARG A 90 27.09 -4.55 4.54
C ARG A 90 27.17 -5.88 3.81
N LEU A 91 26.76 -5.89 2.55
CA LEU A 91 26.86 -7.05 1.67
C LEU A 91 27.82 -6.74 0.53
N SER A 92 28.59 -7.77 0.10
CA SER A 92 29.23 -7.72 -1.21
C SER A 92 28.15 -7.71 -2.31
N ARG A 93 28.50 -7.25 -3.50
CA ARG A 93 27.58 -7.23 -4.66
C ARG A 93 26.97 -8.61 -4.92
N THR A 94 27.78 -9.66 -4.98
CA THR A 94 27.29 -11.03 -5.21
C THR A 94 26.34 -11.51 -4.11
N ALA A 95 26.60 -11.17 -2.84
CA ALA A 95 25.73 -11.50 -1.72
C ALA A 95 24.41 -10.73 -1.80
N PHE A 96 24.44 -9.44 -2.19
CA PHE A 96 23.26 -8.61 -2.32
C PHE A 96 22.36 -9.07 -3.50
N GLU A 97 22.93 -9.31 -4.66
CA GLU A 97 22.19 -9.79 -5.86
C GLU A 97 21.47 -11.12 -5.59
N LYS A 98 22.00 -11.97 -4.70
CA LYS A 98 21.33 -13.21 -4.27
C LYS A 98 20.05 -12.95 -3.47
N VAL A 99 20.00 -11.89 -2.68
CA VAL A 99 18.87 -11.56 -1.81
C VAL A 99 17.94 -10.53 -2.41
N ALA A 100 18.36 -9.79 -3.42
CA ALA A 100 17.54 -8.82 -4.13
C ALA A 100 16.36 -9.51 -4.83
N TYR A 101 15.16 -8.97 -4.65
CA TYR A 101 13.93 -9.46 -5.27
C TYR A 101 13.68 -8.81 -6.64
N ARG A 102 14.12 -7.54 -6.80
CA ARG A 102 13.96 -6.76 -8.03
C ARG A 102 15.14 -6.96 -8.98
N GLU A 103 14.88 -6.85 -10.27
CA GLU A 103 15.92 -6.67 -11.27
C GLU A 103 16.50 -5.25 -11.17
N GLY A 104 17.83 -5.12 -11.24
CA GLY A 104 18.51 -3.83 -11.07
C GLY A 104 18.35 -3.24 -9.67
N PRO A 105 18.80 -3.95 -8.61
CA PRO A 105 18.67 -3.48 -7.24
C PRO A 105 19.52 -2.22 -6.99
N ASP A 106 19.05 -1.34 -6.12
CA ASP A 106 19.71 -0.08 -5.75
C ASP A 106 20.57 -0.17 -4.47
N GLY A 107 20.82 -1.40 -4.00
CA GLY A 107 21.71 -1.64 -2.89
C GLY A 107 21.10 -1.47 -1.49
N LEU A 108 19.77 -1.41 -1.37
CA LEU A 108 19.07 -1.23 -0.10
C LEU A 108 17.97 -2.29 0.08
N ILE A 109 18.04 -3.07 1.17
CA ILE A 109 16.96 -3.95 1.65
C ILE A 109 16.88 -3.77 3.17
N ALA A 110 15.69 -3.64 3.72
CA ALA A 110 15.48 -3.58 5.16
C ALA A 110 14.41 -4.59 5.61
N VAL A 111 14.50 -4.98 6.87
CA VAL A 111 13.51 -5.80 7.57
C VAL A 111 12.83 -4.92 8.60
N ALA A 112 11.51 -4.80 8.51
CA ALA A 112 10.71 -4.00 9.43
C ALA A 112 9.67 -4.88 10.16
N ASP A 113 8.98 -4.30 11.13
CA ASP A 113 7.84 -4.95 11.77
C ASP A 113 6.60 -4.90 10.89
N ASN A 114 5.60 -5.76 11.20
CA ASN A 114 4.35 -5.82 10.46
C ASN A 114 3.63 -4.46 10.48
N VAL A 115 3.05 -4.08 9.33
CA VAL A 115 2.39 -2.79 9.14
C VAL A 115 0.87 -2.86 9.27
N ALA A 116 0.28 -4.06 9.24
CA ALA A 116 -1.16 -4.22 9.38
C ALA A 116 -1.62 -3.78 10.78
N ARG A 117 -2.71 -3.02 10.82
CA ARG A 117 -3.38 -2.57 12.05
C ARG A 117 -4.66 -3.37 12.28
N ASP A 118 -5.17 -3.32 13.50
CA ASP A 118 -6.52 -3.77 13.83
C ASP A 118 -7.52 -2.61 13.68
N PHE A 119 -8.80 -2.92 13.56
CA PHE A 119 -9.86 -1.89 13.52
C PHE A 119 -9.85 -0.96 14.73
N LYS A 120 -9.49 -1.46 15.93
CA LYS A 120 -9.39 -0.66 17.15
C LYS A 120 -8.33 0.45 17.08
N ASP A 121 -7.37 0.32 16.14
CA ASP A 121 -6.28 1.27 15.96
C ASP A 121 -6.65 2.35 14.92
N LEU A 122 -7.81 2.24 14.27
CA LEU A 122 -8.34 3.24 13.35
C LEU A 122 -9.11 4.30 14.12
N THR A 123 -8.79 5.55 13.87
CA THR A 123 -9.57 6.69 14.37
C THR A 123 -10.51 7.15 13.25
N VAL A 124 -11.79 7.32 13.52
CA VAL A 124 -12.78 7.76 12.55
C VAL A 124 -13.16 9.21 12.78
N GLY A 125 -12.89 10.04 11.80
CA GLY A 125 -13.27 11.46 11.75
C GLY A 125 -14.67 11.69 11.19
N VAL A 126 -15.05 12.94 11.03
CA VAL A 126 -16.41 13.32 10.57
C VAL A 126 -16.59 13.21 9.05
N SER A 127 -15.50 13.19 8.29
CA SER A 127 -15.50 13.17 6.83
C SER A 127 -14.49 12.17 6.27
N ASP A 128 -14.29 11.04 6.96
CA ASP A 128 -13.28 10.07 6.54
C ASP A 128 -13.64 9.40 5.22
N LEU A 129 -12.62 9.20 4.42
CA LEU A 129 -12.68 8.44 3.17
C LEU A 129 -11.93 7.12 3.35
N VAL A 130 -12.65 6.02 3.21
CA VAL A 130 -12.09 4.67 3.37
C VAL A 130 -12.12 3.94 2.02
N LEU A 131 -11.05 3.20 1.70
CA LEU A 131 -11.05 2.30 0.56
C LEU A 131 -11.19 0.85 1.03
N VAL A 132 -12.17 0.13 0.51
CA VAL A 132 -12.35 -1.31 0.76
C VAL A 132 -12.01 -2.10 -0.50
N CYS A 133 -11.05 -3.01 -0.38
CA CYS A 133 -10.57 -3.89 -1.45
C CYS A 133 -11.02 -5.33 -1.13
N GLN A 134 -12.15 -5.79 -1.69
CA GLN A 134 -12.65 -7.13 -1.41
C GLN A 134 -12.04 -8.16 -2.35
N GLY A 135 -11.42 -9.21 -1.77
CA GLY A 135 -10.94 -10.37 -2.52
C GLY A 135 -9.89 -10.08 -3.59
N VAL A 136 -9.20 -8.94 -3.53
CA VAL A 136 -8.20 -8.55 -4.54
C VAL A 136 -7.04 -9.54 -4.54
N GLU A 137 -6.84 -10.21 -5.69
CA GLU A 137 -5.88 -11.30 -5.83
C GLU A 137 -4.47 -10.80 -6.19
N LYS A 138 -4.38 -9.81 -7.08
CA LYS A 138 -3.10 -9.38 -7.66
C LYS A 138 -2.38 -8.36 -6.77
N PRO A 139 -1.17 -8.69 -6.25
CA PRO A 139 -0.40 -7.77 -5.42
C PRO A 139 -0.13 -6.41 -6.10
N GLY A 140 0.05 -6.41 -7.43
CA GLY A 140 0.24 -5.19 -8.21
C GLY A 140 -0.98 -4.26 -8.19
N ASN A 141 -2.20 -4.82 -8.25
CA ASN A 141 -3.44 -4.04 -8.17
C ASN A 141 -3.61 -3.45 -6.76
N LEU A 142 -3.41 -4.27 -5.72
CA LEU A 142 -3.48 -3.80 -4.34
C LEU A 142 -2.47 -2.68 -4.07
N GLY A 143 -1.22 -2.83 -4.54
CA GLY A 143 -0.20 -1.79 -4.42
C GLY A 143 -0.54 -0.51 -5.20
N ALA A 144 -1.09 -0.62 -6.40
CA ALA A 144 -1.54 0.53 -7.19
C ALA A 144 -2.70 1.28 -6.50
N MET A 145 -3.65 0.54 -5.89
CA MET A 145 -4.73 1.13 -5.11
C MET A 145 -4.23 1.85 -3.86
N LEU A 146 -3.25 1.29 -3.14
CA LEU A 146 -2.60 1.97 -2.01
C LEU A 146 -1.96 3.29 -2.43
N ARG A 147 -1.25 3.30 -3.56
CA ARG A 147 -0.63 4.52 -4.08
C ARG A 147 -1.68 5.57 -4.48
N THR A 148 -2.80 5.15 -5.05
CA THR A 148 -3.92 6.03 -5.38
C THR A 148 -4.59 6.55 -4.11
N ALA A 149 -4.81 5.68 -3.12
CA ALA A 149 -5.42 6.02 -1.84
C ALA A 149 -4.59 7.08 -1.09
N ASP A 150 -3.27 6.92 -1.04
CA ASP A 150 -2.35 7.92 -0.47
C ASP A 150 -2.46 9.26 -1.21
N ALA A 151 -2.43 9.25 -2.54
CA ALA A 151 -2.54 10.46 -3.36
C ALA A 151 -3.92 11.15 -3.25
N ALA A 152 -4.99 10.38 -2.99
CA ALA A 152 -6.35 10.87 -2.80
C ALA A 152 -6.64 11.35 -1.36
N GLY A 153 -5.71 11.13 -0.42
CA GLY A 153 -5.91 11.46 0.99
C GLY A 153 -6.93 10.54 1.68
N VAL A 154 -6.90 9.24 1.35
CA VAL A 154 -7.73 8.22 2.00
C VAL A 154 -7.21 7.98 3.42
N ASP A 155 -8.12 7.92 4.39
CA ASP A 155 -7.79 7.80 5.82
C ASP A 155 -7.44 6.37 6.24
N ALA A 156 -8.03 5.36 5.57
CA ALA A 156 -7.72 3.96 5.81
C ALA A 156 -8.00 3.08 4.57
N VAL A 157 -7.23 1.98 4.45
CA VAL A 157 -7.49 0.96 3.43
C VAL A 157 -7.75 -0.39 4.10
N ILE A 158 -8.87 -1.02 3.76
CA ILE A 158 -9.30 -2.30 4.31
C ILE A 158 -9.24 -3.34 3.20
N ALA A 159 -8.46 -4.41 3.39
CA ALA A 159 -8.57 -5.61 2.57
C ALA A 159 -9.59 -6.55 3.20
N ALA A 160 -10.77 -6.65 2.60
CA ALA A 160 -11.82 -7.55 2.99
C ALA A 160 -11.61 -8.92 2.31
N ASP A 161 -11.55 -10.00 3.09
CA ASP A 161 -11.21 -11.36 2.64
C ASP A 161 -9.93 -11.40 1.78
N PRO A 162 -8.78 -10.95 2.33
CA PRO A 162 -7.57 -10.72 1.55
C PRO A 162 -6.95 -12.01 1.02
N VAL A 163 -6.69 -12.06 -0.29
CA VAL A 163 -5.94 -13.15 -0.93
C VAL A 163 -4.44 -12.92 -0.81
N THR A 164 -3.99 -11.68 -0.89
CA THR A 164 -2.58 -11.29 -0.67
C THR A 164 -2.41 -10.52 0.63
N ASP A 165 -1.17 -10.44 1.14
CA ASP A 165 -0.85 -9.73 2.37
C ASP A 165 -0.16 -8.39 2.09
N TRP A 166 -0.30 -7.42 3.02
CA TRP A 166 0.30 -6.09 2.93
C TRP A 166 1.83 -6.11 2.84
N SER A 167 2.44 -7.13 3.43
CA SER A 167 3.90 -7.32 3.48
C SER A 167 4.46 -8.03 2.24
N ASN A 168 3.60 -8.38 1.26
CA ASN A 168 4.05 -8.98 0.01
C ASN A 168 5.01 -8.02 -0.72
N PRO A 169 6.23 -8.44 -1.12
CA PRO A 169 7.21 -7.58 -1.77
C PRO A 169 6.69 -6.88 -3.03
N ASN A 170 5.75 -7.52 -3.75
CA ASN A 170 5.12 -6.88 -4.91
C ASN A 170 4.11 -5.81 -4.52
N VAL A 171 3.41 -5.93 -3.37
CA VAL A 171 2.54 -4.87 -2.82
C VAL A 171 3.42 -3.69 -2.40
N VAL A 172 4.46 -3.93 -1.62
CA VAL A 172 5.39 -2.88 -1.16
C VAL A 172 5.97 -2.11 -2.35
N ARG A 173 6.45 -2.82 -3.37
CA ARG A 173 7.02 -2.20 -4.58
C ARG A 173 5.99 -1.45 -5.40
N ALA A 174 4.82 -2.05 -5.68
CA ALA A 174 3.78 -1.43 -6.50
C ALA A 174 3.17 -0.20 -5.82
N SER A 175 3.09 -0.20 -4.49
CA SER A 175 2.67 0.95 -3.70
C SER A 175 3.74 2.03 -3.55
N LYS A 176 4.98 1.80 -4.00
CA LYS A 176 6.11 2.70 -3.75
C LYS A 176 6.31 3.00 -2.25
N GLY A 177 5.96 2.02 -1.39
CA GLY A 177 6.07 2.16 0.06
C GLY A 177 4.89 2.86 0.75
N THR A 178 3.84 3.30 0.03
CA THR A 178 2.67 3.95 0.67
C THR A 178 1.92 3.00 1.61
N VAL A 179 2.10 1.68 1.47
CA VAL A 179 1.61 0.69 2.44
C VAL A 179 2.10 0.95 3.88
N PHE A 180 3.23 1.63 4.05
CA PHE A 180 3.79 2.00 5.35
C PHE A 180 3.24 3.34 5.88
N ALA A 181 2.72 4.19 5.00
CA ALA A 181 2.21 5.52 5.34
C ALA A 181 0.71 5.52 5.66
N LEU A 182 -0.05 4.62 5.06
CA LEU A 182 -1.50 4.50 5.26
C LEU A 182 -1.84 3.51 6.39
N PRO A 183 -2.87 3.77 7.19
CA PRO A 183 -3.49 2.75 8.03
C PRO A 183 -4.09 1.64 7.15
N VAL A 184 -3.58 0.40 7.28
CA VAL A 184 -4.04 -0.76 6.51
C VAL A 184 -4.56 -1.85 7.44
N VAL A 185 -5.75 -2.39 7.15
CA VAL A 185 -6.41 -3.44 7.93
C VAL A 185 -6.72 -4.64 7.04
N SER A 186 -6.54 -5.85 7.57
CA SER A 186 -7.01 -7.10 6.96
C SER A 186 -8.13 -7.67 7.80
N ALA A 187 -9.29 -7.92 7.18
CA ALA A 187 -10.47 -8.43 7.88
C ALA A 187 -11.33 -9.29 6.95
N THR A 188 -12.33 -9.97 7.50
CA THR A 188 -13.40 -10.55 6.67
C THR A 188 -14.35 -9.47 6.18
N THR A 189 -15.08 -9.72 5.09
CA THR A 189 -16.17 -8.83 4.63
C THR A 189 -17.17 -8.57 5.76
N ALA A 190 -17.57 -9.59 6.51
CA ALA A 190 -18.50 -9.45 7.63
C ALA A 190 -17.97 -8.53 8.76
N GLN A 191 -16.68 -8.63 9.10
CA GLN A 191 -16.04 -7.73 10.08
C GLN A 191 -15.97 -6.30 9.57
N THR A 192 -15.59 -6.11 8.29
CA THR A 192 -15.55 -4.81 7.63
C THR A 192 -16.92 -4.13 7.65
N LEU A 193 -17.97 -4.83 7.24
CA LEU A 193 -19.34 -4.31 7.24
C LEU A 193 -19.87 -3.98 8.64
N ARG A 194 -19.49 -4.76 9.65
CA ARG A 194 -19.81 -4.45 11.04
C ARG A 194 -19.17 -3.13 11.45
N TRP A 195 -17.86 -3.00 11.21
CA TRP A 195 -17.12 -1.79 11.57
C TRP A 195 -17.66 -0.54 10.87
N LEU A 196 -17.99 -0.62 9.57
CA LEU A 196 -18.58 0.50 8.82
C LEU A 196 -19.91 0.95 9.44
N ARG A 197 -20.78 0.00 9.82
CA ARG A 197 -22.08 0.30 10.47
C ARG A 197 -21.91 0.91 11.86
N GLU A 198 -20.99 0.39 12.68
CA GLU A 198 -20.73 0.90 14.02
C GLU A 198 -20.21 2.35 14.02
N HIS A 199 -19.65 2.80 12.90
CA HIS A 199 -19.09 4.15 12.75
C HIS A 199 -19.90 5.04 11.81
N ASP A 200 -21.11 4.64 11.40
CA ASP A 200 -21.97 5.38 10.48
C ASP A 200 -21.28 5.78 9.16
N VAL A 201 -20.49 4.86 8.58
CA VAL A 201 -19.79 5.06 7.33
C VAL A 201 -20.68 4.56 6.18
N ALA A 202 -21.07 5.43 5.25
CA ALA A 202 -21.82 5.06 4.06
C ALA A 202 -20.96 4.19 3.13
N LEU A 203 -21.52 3.10 2.61
CA LEU A 203 -20.82 2.16 1.73
C LEU A 203 -21.22 2.36 0.28
N VAL A 204 -20.30 2.81 -0.56
CA VAL A 204 -20.45 2.92 -2.01
C VAL A 204 -19.69 1.78 -2.68
N VAL A 205 -20.41 0.88 -3.35
CA VAL A 205 -19.81 -0.27 -4.03
C VAL A 205 -19.76 -0.02 -5.54
N ALA A 206 -18.55 -0.06 -6.11
CA ALA A 206 -18.37 0.02 -7.55
C ALA A 206 -18.67 -1.34 -8.22
N THR A 207 -19.69 -1.38 -9.06
CA THR A 207 -20.15 -2.57 -9.79
C THR A 207 -20.72 -2.17 -11.15
N PRO A 208 -20.56 -2.98 -12.20
CA PRO A 208 -21.25 -2.73 -13.46
C PRO A 208 -22.77 -3.00 -13.39
N GLU A 209 -23.25 -3.69 -12.35
CA GLU A 209 -24.64 -4.16 -12.20
C GLU A 209 -25.53 -3.11 -11.52
N THR A 210 -25.56 -1.89 -12.07
CA THR A 210 -26.40 -0.79 -11.60
C THR A 210 -26.56 0.25 -12.72
N GLU A 211 -27.59 1.08 -12.65
CA GLU A 211 -27.79 2.20 -13.57
C GLU A 211 -27.26 3.54 -13.01
N VAL A 212 -26.91 3.60 -11.73
CA VAL A 212 -26.45 4.83 -11.09
C VAL A 212 -24.98 5.08 -11.45
N ASP A 213 -24.69 6.19 -12.06
CA ASP A 213 -23.32 6.57 -12.40
C ASP A 213 -22.57 7.06 -11.15
N TYR A 214 -21.28 6.80 -11.09
CA TYR A 214 -20.44 7.15 -9.94
C TYR A 214 -20.45 8.66 -9.61
N THR A 215 -20.84 9.52 -10.55
CA THR A 215 -20.93 10.97 -10.35
C THR A 215 -22.25 11.44 -9.72
N GLU A 216 -23.25 10.54 -9.58
CA GLU A 216 -24.58 10.87 -9.07
C GLU A 216 -24.73 10.67 -7.55
N VAL A 217 -23.66 10.24 -6.87
CA VAL A 217 -23.66 9.96 -5.44
C VAL A 217 -22.85 11.03 -4.69
N ASP A 218 -23.28 11.34 -3.48
CA ASP A 218 -22.58 12.24 -2.58
C ASP A 218 -21.45 11.50 -1.82
N TYR A 219 -20.22 12.00 -1.93
CA TYR A 219 -19.02 11.47 -1.28
C TYR A 219 -18.46 12.41 -0.19
N THR A 220 -19.19 13.43 0.22
CA THR A 220 -18.66 14.48 1.11
C THR A 220 -18.61 14.08 2.58
N GLY A 221 -19.52 13.17 3.01
CA GLY A 221 -19.55 12.62 4.37
C GLY A 221 -18.52 11.53 4.65
N ARG A 222 -18.79 10.72 5.70
CA ARG A 222 -18.03 9.48 5.96
C ARG A 222 -18.39 8.44 4.91
N VAL A 223 -17.47 8.09 4.06
CA VAL A 223 -17.73 7.20 2.93
C VAL A 223 -16.63 6.14 2.82
N ALA A 224 -17.06 4.89 2.66
CA ALA A 224 -16.22 3.80 2.21
C ALA A 224 -16.51 3.51 0.74
N ILE A 225 -15.51 3.61 -0.12
CA ILE A 225 -15.58 3.19 -1.51
C ILE A 225 -15.06 1.77 -1.58
N ALA A 226 -15.88 0.85 -2.09
CA ALA A 226 -15.54 -0.56 -2.19
C ALA A 226 -15.41 -1.02 -3.64
N VAL A 227 -14.38 -1.81 -3.90
CA VAL A 227 -14.17 -2.53 -5.16
C VAL A 227 -14.04 -4.03 -4.88
N GLY A 228 -14.58 -4.85 -5.76
CA GLY A 228 -14.55 -6.31 -5.64
C GLY A 228 -13.38 -6.95 -6.36
N ALA A 229 -13.32 -8.29 -6.30
CA ALA A 229 -12.31 -9.12 -6.97
C ALA A 229 -12.34 -8.96 -8.50
N GLU A 230 -11.18 -9.13 -9.13
CA GLU A 230 -11.00 -8.91 -10.59
C GLU A 230 -11.86 -9.85 -11.45
N LYS A 231 -12.21 -11.05 -10.97
CA LYS A 231 -12.94 -12.05 -11.73
C LYS A 231 -14.44 -12.06 -11.45
N HIS A 232 -14.81 -11.82 -10.19
CA HIS A 232 -16.18 -12.03 -9.72
C HIS A 232 -16.87 -10.76 -9.25
N GLY A 233 -16.12 -9.62 -9.24
CA GLY A 233 -16.63 -8.37 -8.70
C GLY A 233 -16.80 -8.42 -7.18
N ALA A 234 -17.70 -7.59 -6.66
CA ALA A 234 -18.11 -7.60 -5.26
C ALA A 234 -19.08 -8.75 -5.00
N ASP A 235 -18.97 -9.41 -3.84
CA ASP A 235 -19.89 -10.50 -3.48
C ASP A 235 -21.28 -9.99 -3.03
N ASP A 236 -22.24 -10.90 -2.91
CA ASP A 236 -23.61 -10.58 -2.51
C ASP A 236 -23.70 -9.93 -1.13
N LEU A 237 -22.78 -10.27 -0.21
CA LEU A 237 -22.75 -9.71 1.13
C LEU A 237 -22.37 -8.23 1.10
N LEU A 238 -21.35 -7.88 0.32
CA LEU A 238 -20.90 -6.50 0.13
C LEU A 238 -21.95 -5.69 -0.65
N LEU A 239 -22.49 -6.25 -1.74
CA LEU A 239 -23.53 -5.63 -2.54
C LEU A 239 -24.82 -5.41 -1.73
N GLY A 240 -25.23 -6.38 -0.91
CA GLY A 240 -26.43 -6.31 -0.08
C GLY A 240 -26.35 -5.25 1.03
N ALA A 241 -25.13 -4.92 1.48
CA ALA A 241 -24.89 -3.91 2.52
C ALA A 241 -24.63 -2.50 1.94
N ALA A 242 -24.53 -2.36 0.62
CA ALA A 242 -24.22 -1.09 -0.03
C ALA A 242 -25.31 -0.02 0.25
N THR A 243 -24.90 1.17 0.68
CA THR A 243 -25.73 2.36 0.70
C THR A 243 -26.03 2.82 -0.73
N HIS A 244 -25.00 2.78 -1.58
CA HIS A 244 -25.10 3.04 -3.01
C HIS A 244 -24.29 2.03 -3.81
N ARG A 245 -24.83 1.62 -4.95
CA ARG A 245 -24.10 0.88 -5.98
C ARG A 245 -23.88 1.82 -7.14
N VAL A 246 -22.65 1.91 -7.64
CA VAL A 246 -22.30 2.86 -8.69
C VAL A 246 -21.54 2.16 -9.81
N ARG A 247 -21.76 2.60 -11.04
CA ARG A 247 -21.00 2.16 -12.20
C ARG A 247 -20.12 3.27 -12.76
N ILE A 248 -19.08 2.87 -13.47
CA ILE A 248 -18.30 3.73 -14.34
C ILE A 248 -18.80 3.46 -15.77
N PRO A 249 -19.36 4.45 -16.48
CA PRO A 249 -19.89 4.27 -17.83
C PRO A 249 -18.83 3.76 -18.79
N MET A 250 -19.18 2.75 -19.58
CA MET A 250 -18.29 2.11 -20.55
C MET A 250 -18.78 2.41 -21.96
N ALA A 251 -18.10 3.32 -22.69
CA ALA A 251 -18.46 3.69 -24.05
C ALA A 251 -17.89 2.75 -25.15
N GLY A 252 -16.97 1.87 -24.78
CA GLY A 252 -16.25 0.98 -25.67
C GLY A 252 -16.77 -0.46 -25.66
N ARG A 253 -15.93 -1.40 -26.11
CA ARG A 253 -16.22 -2.84 -26.19
C ARG A 253 -15.81 -3.62 -24.93
N ALA A 254 -15.03 -3.04 -24.06
CA ALA A 254 -14.60 -3.69 -22.82
C ALA A 254 -15.78 -3.69 -21.82
N ASN A 255 -15.95 -4.80 -21.09
CA ASN A 255 -17.03 -4.96 -20.12
C ASN A 255 -16.68 -4.38 -18.75
N SER A 256 -15.40 -4.11 -18.47
CA SER A 256 -14.91 -3.59 -17.21
C SER A 256 -13.55 -2.92 -17.37
N LEU A 257 -13.16 -2.14 -16.36
CA LEU A 257 -11.82 -1.60 -16.17
C LEU A 257 -10.99 -2.50 -15.24
N ASN A 258 -9.68 -2.28 -15.25
CA ASN A 258 -8.81 -2.80 -14.19
C ASN A 258 -9.29 -2.30 -12.82
N VAL A 259 -9.31 -3.16 -11.79
CA VAL A 259 -9.85 -2.82 -10.47
C VAL A 259 -9.16 -1.61 -9.83
N ALA A 260 -7.86 -1.45 -10.00
CA ALA A 260 -7.15 -0.27 -9.48
C ALA A 260 -7.51 1.01 -10.24
N ALA A 261 -7.80 0.91 -11.55
CA ALA A 261 -8.31 2.04 -12.33
C ALA A 261 -9.73 2.42 -11.89
N SER A 262 -10.61 1.43 -11.67
CA SER A 262 -11.95 1.67 -11.14
C SER A 262 -11.91 2.38 -9.78
N ALA A 263 -11.10 1.89 -8.87
CA ALA A 263 -10.90 2.52 -7.56
C ALA A 263 -10.41 3.96 -7.71
N ALA A 264 -9.44 4.21 -8.61
CA ALA A 264 -8.90 5.55 -8.83
C ALA A 264 -9.97 6.55 -9.33
N ILE A 265 -10.81 6.14 -10.29
CA ILE A 265 -11.86 6.99 -10.86
C ILE A 265 -12.85 7.40 -9.77
N VAL A 266 -13.35 6.46 -8.97
CA VAL A 266 -14.36 6.75 -7.94
C VAL A 266 -13.75 7.53 -6.78
N LEU A 267 -12.51 7.21 -6.35
CA LEU A 267 -11.79 7.97 -5.32
C LEU A 267 -11.58 9.44 -5.74
N TYR A 268 -11.20 9.69 -7.00
CA TYR A 268 -10.95 11.05 -7.45
C TYR A 268 -12.25 11.85 -7.69
N GLU A 269 -13.39 11.20 -7.90
CA GLU A 269 -14.69 11.87 -7.82
C GLU A 269 -14.99 12.33 -6.37
N ALA A 270 -14.73 11.48 -5.38
CA ALA A 270 -14.83 11.88 -3.98
C ALA A 270 -13.91 13.07 -3.65
N VAL A 271 -12.67 13.04 -4.13
CA VAL A 271 -11.71 14.15 -3.97
C VAL A 271 -12.24 15.43 -4.63
N ARG A 272 -12.81 15.33 -5.83
CA ARG A 272 -13.38 16.48 -6.56
C ARG A 272 -14.52 17.13 -5.77
N GLN A 273 -15.46 16.35 -5.26
CA GLN A 273 -16.61 16.83 -4.49
C GLN A 273 -16.15 17.49 -3.18
N ARG A 274 -15.28 16.84 -2.42
CA ARG A 274 -14.75 17.35 -1.14
C ARG A 274 -13.97 18.67 -1.30
N ARG A 275 -13.20 18.80 -2.41
CA ARG A 275 -12.51 20.06 -2.74
C ARG A 275 -13.48 21.18 -3.10
N ALA A 276 -14.59 20.88 -3.76
CA ALA A 276 -15.61 21.87 -4.10
C ALA A 276 -16.30 22.46 -2.86
N GLU A 277 -16.52 21.64 -1.81
CA GLU A 277 -17.05 22.12 -0.53
C GLU A 277 -16.09 23.05 0.23
N LEU A 278 -14.78 22.81 0.12
CA LEU A 278 -13.75 23.62 0.76
C LEU A 278 -13.43 24.91 0.00
N ALA A 279 -13.89 25.03 -1.25
CA ALA A 279 -13.67 26.25 -2.04
C ALA A 279 -14.58 27.39 -1.51
N PRO A 280 -14.06 28.62 -1.34
CA PRO A 280 -14.90 29.75 -1.00
C PRO A 280 -15.97 29.94 -2.09
N PRO A 281 -17.19 30.39 -1.75
CA PRO A 281 -18.21 30.67 -2.75
C PRO A 281 -17.67 31.66 -3.79
N PRO A 282 -18.03 31.50 -5.08
CA PRO A 282 -17.62 32.47 -6.09
C PRO A 282 -18.06 33.86 -5.62
N GLY A 283 -17.09 34.78 -5.54
CA GLY A 283 -17.37 36.16 -5.16
C GLY A 283 -18.45 36.78 -6.08
N PRO A 284 -19.19 37.75 -5.59
CA PRO A 284 -20.25 38.41 -6.35
C PRO A 284 -19.73 39.08 -7.61
#